data_0196e3da22b96e9e8d17e046ca0682af
#
_entry.id   0196e3da22b96e9e8d17e046ca0682af
#
_cell.length_a   1.000
_cell.length_b   1.000
_cell.length_c   1.000
_cell.angle_alpha   90.00
_cell.angle_beta   90.00
_cell.angle_gamma   90.00
#
_symmetry.space_group_name_H-M   'P 1'
#
loop_
_entity.id
_entity.type
_entity.pdbx_description
1 polymer ?
#
loop_
_entity_poly.entity_id
_entity_poly.type
_entity_poly.pdbx_seq_one_letter_code
_entity_poly.pdbx_strand_id
1 'polypeptide(L)'
;MNKATKQISKLFAAMAMAGVASYSMAADTIKIGLAGPVTGPVAQYGDMQFIGAKMAIEQINKAGGVNGAQLEGVVYDDACDPKQAVAVANKIVNDGVQFVVGHLCSSSTQPASDIYEDEGVLMITAASTNPDITTRGYQLVFRTIGLDSLQGPTAGKFIVDSIKPKRVAVIHDKQQYGEGIATAVKLEVEKAGIPVAAFEGITAGDKDFSALIGKLKRENVDFVYYGGYHPELGLILRQSKEQGLNAKFMGPEGVGNADISAIAGEASEGMLVTLPKAFDEDPKNAPLVAAFKAKNEDPSGPFVFPAYAAVQVIAEGIAKAGDTDTAKVADAIRANSFDTPTGELAFDEKGDLKDFSFVVYEWHADGTKTALSE
;
A
#
# COMPACT_ATOMS: atom_id res chain seq x y z
N MET A 1 64.09 55.01 28.07
CA MET A 1 63.53 53.66 28.04
C MET A 1 62.63 53.52 26.84
N ASN A 2 62.94 52.58 26.06
CA ASN A 2 62.74 52.50 24.61
C ASN A 2 61.31 52.29 24.12
N LYS A 3 60.96 53.00 23.04
CA LYS A 3 59.73 52.87 22.24
C LYS A 3 59.59 51.56 21.43
N ALA A 4 60.43 50.56 21.71
CA ALA A 4 60.53 49.34 20.95
C ALA A 4 59.63 48.18 21.48
N THR A 5 59.01 48.32 22.67
CA THR A 5 58.31 47.21 23.34
C THR A 5 56.78 47.28 23.17
N LYS A 6 56.26 48.26 22.42
CA LYS A 6 54.82 48.41 22.17
C LYS A 6 54.33 47.95 20.79
N GLN A 7 55.20 47.49 19.88
CA GLN A 7 54.84 47.04 18.55
C GLN A 7 54.76 45.52 18.39
N ILE A 8 55.26 44.73 19.34
CA ILE A 8 55.21 43.24 19.24
C ILE A 8 53.92 42.64 19.76
N SER A 9 53.14 43.36 20.60
CA SER A 9 51.87 42.87 21.16
C SER A 9 50.67 43.04 20.23
N LYS A 10 50.82 43.68 19.08
CA LYS A 10 49.72 43.84 18.10
C LYS A 10 49.74 42.87 16.90
N LEU A 11 50.85 42.10 16.75
CA LEU A 11 50.97 41.13 15.66
C LEU A 11 50.52 39.70 16.03
N PHE A 12 50.25 39.40 17.30
CA PHE A 12 49.80 38.09 17.75
C PHE A 12 48.26 37.97 17.94
N ALA A 13 47.50 39.09 17.81
CA ALA A 13 46.04 39.09 17.92
C ALA A 13 45.32 38.98 16.57
N ALA A 14 46.05 38.89 15.45
CA ALA A 14 45.47 38.88 14.10
C ALA A 14 45.53 37.50 13.40
N MET A 15 45.96 36.44 14.10
CA MET A 15 46.13 35.09 13.49
C MET A 15 45.30 33.99 14.16
N ALA A 16 44.23 34.33 14.87
CA ALA A 16 43.31 33.36 15.53
C ALA A 16 41.86 33.45 15.04
N MET A 17 41.62 34.05 13.88
CA MET A 17 40.36 33.94 13.14
C MET A 17 40.61 33.26 11.78
N ALA A 18 41.33 32.14 11.80
CA ALA A 18 41.22 31.18 10.71
C ALA A 18 39.83 30.59 10.83
N GLY A 19 38.91 31.11 10.00
CA GLY A 19 37.54 30.66 9.92
C GLY A 19 37.48 29.15 9.78
N VAL A 20 36.80 28.50 10.70
CA VAL A 20 36.15 27.22 10.43
C VAL A 20 35.13 27.54 9.34
N ALA A 21 35.57 27.51 8.08
CA ALA A 21 34.67 27.36 6.97
C ALA A 21 34.02 25.98 7.21
N SER A 22 32.87 25.98 7.86
CA SER A 22 31.96 24.85 7.81
C SER A 22 31.65 24.67 6.33
N TYR A 23 32.39 23.77 5.69
CA TYR A 23 31.95 23.21 4.44
C TYR A 23 30.62 22.54 4.78
N SER A 24 29.50 23.26 4.54
CA SER A 24 28.22 22.66 4.38
C SER A 24 28.35 21.82 3.10
N MET A 25 28.85 20.60 3.25
CA MET A 25 28.65 19.58 2.23
C MET A 25 27.14 19.53 2.08
N ALA A 26 26.65 19.89 0.92
CA ALA A 26 25.25 19.56 0.57
C ALA A 26 25.12 18.08 0.89
N ALA A 27 24.27 17.74 1.85
CA ALA A 27 24.04 16.34 2.16
C ALA A 27 23.55 15.68 0.88
N ASP A 28 24.19 14.59 0.48
CA ASP A 28 23.74 13.82 -0.67
C ASP A 28 22.26 13.49 -0.48
N THR A 29 21.47 13.58 -1.53
CA THR A 29 20.04 13.34 -1.49
C THR A 29 19.72 12.06 -2.24
N ILE A 30 19.04 11.13 -1.56
CA ILE A 30 18.52 9.90 -2.16
C ILE A 30 17.04 10.14 -2.49
N LYS A 31 16.70 10.10 -3.79
CA LYS A 31 15.33 10.26 -4.24
C LYS A 31 14.58 8.95 -4.14
N ILE A 32 13.35 9.02 -3.61
CA ILE A 32 12.38 7.93 -3.58
C ILE A 32 11.16 8.36 -4.39
N GLY A 33 10.87 7.64 -5.47
CA GLY A 33 9.64 7.82 -6.24
C GLY A 33 8.45 7.30 -5.43
N LEU A 34 7.45 8.13 -5.24
CA LEU A 34 6.19 7.77 -4.62
C LEU A 34 5.15 7.66 -5.74
N ALA A 35 4.95 6.44 -6.27
CA ALA A 35 4.12 6.19 -7.45
C ALA A 35 2.77 5.59 -7.06
N GLY A 36 1.67 6.19 -7.53
CA GLY A 36 0.32 5.73 -7.25
C GLY A 36 -0.72 6.76 -7.68
N PRO A 37 -2.02 6.49 -7.47
CA PRO A 37 -3.09 7.37 -7.90
C PRO A 37 -3.15 8.64 -7.03
N VAL A 38 -2.77 9.78 -7.59
CA VAL A 38 -3.05 11.13 -7.04
C VAL A 38 -4.43 11.57 -7.51
N THR A 39 -4.82 11.12 -8.70
CA THR A 39 -6.11 11.40 -9.32
C THR A 39 -6.88 10.12 -9.60
N GLY A 40 -8.16 10.24 -9.97
CA GLY A 40 -9.00 9.10 -10.34
C GLY A 40 -9.86 8.55 -9.19
N PRO A 41 -10.61 7.47 -9.46
CA PRO A 41 -11.65 6.97 -8.55
C PRO A 41 -11.14 6.38 -7.23
N VAL A 42 -9.85 6.07 -7.16
CA VAL A 42 -9.19 5.45 -5.98
C VAL A 42 -8.07 6.31 -5.42
N ALA A 43 -8.09 7.63 -5.69
CA ALA A 43 -7.07 8.59 -5.24
C ALA A 43 -6.85 8.59 -3.72
N GLN A 44 -7.90 8.36 -2.92
CA GLN A 44 -7.77 8.29 -1.46
C GLN A 44 -6.88 7.14 -0.98
N TYR A 45 -6.79 6.05 -1.72
CA TYR A 45 -5.81 5.00 -1.40
C TYR A 45 -4.38 5.45 -1.73
N GLY A 46 -4.21 6.23 -2.80
CA GLY A 46 -2.94 6.90 -3.09
C GLY A 46 -2.53 7.84 -1.96
N ASP A 47 -3.47 8.65 -1.46
CA ASP A 47 -3.21 9.53 -0.31
C ASP A 47 -2.74 8.73 0.92
N MET A 48 -3.37 7.61 1.26
CA MET A 48 -2.94 6.72 2.35
C MET A 48 -1.49 6.26 2.16
N GLN A 49 -1.12 5.80 0.95
CA GLN A 49 0.25 5.42 0.63
C GLN A 49 1.22 6.61 0.77
N PHE A 50 0.84 7.77 0.26
CA PHE A 50 1.72 8.94 0.26
C PHE A 50 1.93 9.53 1.65
N ILE A 51 0.91 9.60 2.51
CA ILE A 51 1.09 10.10 3.88
C ILE A 51 2.00 9.16 4.68
N GLY A 52 1.83 7.84 4.54
CA GLY A 52 2.70 6.85 5.17
C GLY A 52 4.16 6.99 4.75
N ALA A 53 4.41 7.02 3.43
CA ALA A 53 5.74 7.15 2.88
C ALA A 53 6.42 8.49 3.26
N LYS A 54 5.70 9.61 3.15
CA LYS A 54 6.21 10.94 3.52
C LYS A 54 6.53 11.03 5.02
N MET A 55 5.72 10.43 5.88
CA MET A 55 5.99 10.38 7.32
C MET A 55 7.28 9.62 7.61
N ALA A 56 7.52 8.49 6.97
CA ALA A 56 8.75 7.72 7.13
C ALA A 56 9.98 8.52 6.66
N ILE A 57 9.92 9.14 5.48
CA ILE A 57 10.97 10.02 4.96
C ILE A 57 11.30 11.12 5.98
N GLU A 58 10.29 11.79 6.51
CA GLU A 58 10.49 12.87 7.47
C GLU A 58 11.15 12.38 8.77
N GLN A 59 10.71 11.24 9.31
CA GLN A 59 11.27 10.71 10.54
C GLN A 59 12.73 10.23 10.36
N ILE A 60 13.01 9.56 9.24
CA ILE A 60 14.37 9.12 8.90
C ILE A 60 15.28 10.34 8.74
N ASN A 61 14.83 11.39 8.05
CA ASN A 61 15.59 12.62 7.87
C ASN A 61 15.86 13.34 9.21
N LYS A 62 14.87 13.39 10.10
CA LYS A 62 15.03 13.94 11.47
C LYS A 62 16.06 13.14 12.30
N ALA A 63 16.16 11.84 12.04
CA ALA A 63 17.15 10.97 12.69
C ALA A 63 18.57 11.08 12.08
N GLY A 64 18.76 11.90 11.05
CA GLY A 64 20.07 12.13 10.40
C GLY A 64 20.18 11.54 8.98
N GLY A 65 19.08 11.01 8.43
CA GLY A 65 19.05 10.41 7.10
C GLY A 65 19.65 9.00 7.04
N VAL A 66 20.01 8.56 5.85
CA VAL A 66 20.60 7.24 5.57
C VAL A 66 22.07 7.43 5.23
N ASN A 67 22.98 6.91 6.05
CA ASN A 67 24.43 7.09 5.88
C ASN A 67 24.85 8.58 5.74
N GLY A 68 24.08 9.50 6.34
CA GLY A 68 24.27 10.95 6.24
C GLY A 68 23.58 11.64 5.06
N ALA A 69 23.02 10.89 4.11
CA ALA A 69 22.21 11.42 3.02
C ALA A 69 20.77 11.65 3.47
N GLN A 70 20.12 12.69 2.95
CA GLN A 70 18.70 12.95 3.18
C GLN A 70 17.84 12.22 2.13
N LEU A 71 16.66 11.78 2.53
CA LEU A 71 15.66 11.20 1.60
C LEU A 71 14.76 12.31 1.02
N GLU A 72 14.46 12.24 -0.26
CA GLU A 72 13.51 13.11 -0.94
C GLU A 72 12.42 12.29 -1.62
N GLY A 73 11.16 12.46 -1.20
CA GLY A 73 10.01 11.81 -1.82
C GLY A 73 9.49 12.62 -3.01
N VAL A 74 9.45 12.03 -4.20
CA VAL A 74 8.92 12.63 -5.42
C VAL A 74 7.65 11.90 -5.83
N VAL A 75 6.52 12.60 -5.86
CA VAL A 75 5.21 11.99 -6.17
C VAL A 75 4.97 11.89 -7.67
N TYR A 76 4.47 10.75 -8.12
CA TYR A 76 4.12 10.45 -9.51
C TYR A 76 2.70 9.87 -9.57
N ASP A 77 1.85 10.48 -10.38
CA ASP A 77 0.44 10.08 -10.56
C ASP A 77 0.29 9.06 -11.69
N ASP A 78 -0.14 7.86 -11.37
CA ASP A 78 -0.50 6.82 -12.34
C ASP A 78 -2.01 6.66 -12.52
N ALA A 79 -2.83 7.39 -11.75
CA ALA A 79 -4.29 7.33 -11.75
C ALA A 79 -4.89 5.90 -11.66
N CYS A 80 -4.10 4.90 -11.20
CA CYS A 80 -4.46 3.48 -11.26
C CYS A 80 -4.72 2.97 -12.71
N ASP A 81 -4.13 3.65 -13.71
CA ASP A 81 -4.22 3.28 -15.12
C ASP A 81 -2.92 2.62 -15.58
N PRO A 82 -2.96 1.39 -16.14
CA PRO A 82 -1.74 0.67 -16.52
C PRO A 82 -0.93 1.36 -17.62
N LYS A 83 -1.55 2.12 -18.52
CA LYS A 83 -0.81 2.86 -19.57
C LYS A 83 -0.13 4.08 -18.97
N GLN A 84 -0.80 4.77 -18.05
CA GLN A 84 -0.20 5.90 -17.33
C GLN A 84 0.94 5.41 -16.42
N ALA A 85 0.79 4.24 -15.78
CA ALA A 85 1.85 3.64 -14.97
C ALA A 85 3.13 3.35 -15.78
N VAL A 86 3.01 2.87 -17.02
CA VAL A 86 4.15 2.72 -17.95
C VAL A 86 4.82 4.06 -18.23
N ALA A 87 4.04 5.11 -18.49
CA ALA A 87 4.60 6.45 -18.72
C ALA A 87 5.29 7.01 -17.47
N VAL A 88 4.69 6.78 -16.29
CA VAL A 88 5.26 7.15 -14.99
C VAL A 88 6.56 6.40 -14.72
N ALA A 89 6.61 5.09 -14.96
CA ALA A 89 7.83 4.30 -14.76
C ALA A 89 8.99 4.81 -15.63
N ASN A 90 8.75 5.06 -16.91
CA ASN A 90 9.75 5.67 -17.79
C ASN A 90 10.19 7.06 -17.30
N LYS A 91 9.25 7.87 -16.77
CA LYS A 91 9.59 9.18 -16.21
C LYS A 91 10.48 9.05 -14.97
N ILE A 92 10.18 8.13 -14.07
CA ILE A 92 10.97 7.84 -12.86
C ILE A 92 12.41 7.47 -13.24
N VAL A 93 12.57 6.58 -14.23
CA VAL A 93 13.89 6.20 -14.77
C VAL A 93 14.62 7.43 -15.34
N ASN A 94 13.95 8.23 -16.17
CA ASN A 94 14.54 9.42 -16.75
C ASN A 94 14.89 10.52 -15.73
N ASP A 95 14.16 10.59 -14.61
CA ASP A 95 14.44 11.51 -13.51
C ASP A 95 15.63 11.01 -12.62
N GLY A 96 16.20 9.84 -12.93
CA GLY A 96 17.32 9.24 -12.23
C GLY A 96 16.95 8.73 -10.83
N VAL A 97 15.69 8.35 -10.60
CA VAL A 97 15.21 7.78 -9.34
C VAL A 97 15.47 6.28 -9.32
N GLN A 98 16.18 5.81 -8.30
CA GLN A 98 16.59 4.41 -8.18
C GLN A 98 15.72 3.58 -7.23
N PHE A 99 14.91 4.22 -6.39
CA PHE A 99 14.05 3.57 -5.39
C PHE A 99 12.62 4.06 -5.53
N VAL A 100 11.66 3.13 -5.53
CA VAL A 100 10.23 3.45 -5.69
C VAL A 100 9.42 2.80 -4.58
N VAL A 101 8.54 3.55 -3.95
CA VAL A 101 7.42 3.05 -3.16
C VAL A 101 6.16 3.17 -4.01
N GLY A 102 5.59 2.06 -4.38
CA GLY A 102 4.46 1.97 -5.31
C GLY A 102 4.67 0.83 -6.33
N HIS A 103 3.86 0.73 -7.35
CA HIS A 103 2.57 1.39 -7.53
C HIS A 103 1.50 0.82 -6.58
N LEU A 104 0.32 1.44 -6.54
CA LEU A 104 -0.73 0.98 -5.64
C LEU A 104 -1.56 -0.15 -6.26
N CYS A 105 -2.09 0.05 -7.46
CA CYS A 105 -2.96 -0.90 -8.13
C CYS A 105 -2.15 -2.00 -8.83
N SER A 106 -2.52 -3.27 -8.67
CA SER A 106 -1.80 -4.40 -9.29
C SER A 106 -1.69 -4.26 -10.82
N SER A 107 -2.74 -3.76 -11.47
CA SER A 107 -2.75 -3.47 -12.92
C SER A 107 -1.75 -2.39 -13.36
N SER A 108 -1.38 -1.48 -12.46
CA SER A 108 -0.34 -0.47 -12.66
C SER A 108 1.04 -1.00 -12.31
N THR A 109 1.15 -1.71 -11.20
CA THR A 109 2.42 -2.26 -10.69
C THR A 109 3.04 -3.25 -11.66
N GLN A 110 2.25 -4.14 -12.24
CA GLN A 110 2.79 -5.19 -13.10
C GLN A 110 3.55 -4.64 -14.31
N PRO A 111 2.99 -3.80 -15.18
CA PRO A 111 3.73 -3.27 -16.32
C PRO A 111 4.84 -2.27 -15.92
N ALA A 112 4.70 -1.55 -14.81
CA ALA A 112 5.74 -0.67 -14.30
C ALA A 112 6.96 -1.46 -13.81
N SER A 113 6.74 -2.59 -13.14
CA SER A 113 7.81 -3.43 -12.62
C SER A 113 8.67 -4.08 -13.71
N ASP A 114 8.14 -4.30 -14.93
CA ASP A 114 8.93 -4.75 -16.08
C ASP A 114 10.02 -3.71 -16.39
N ILE A 115 9.62 -2.43 -16.45
CA ILE A 115 10.53 -1.32 -16.74
C ILE A 115 11.55 -1.14 -15.59
N TYR A 116 11.10 -1.23 -14.34
CA TYR A 116 11.99 -1.07 -13.19
C TYR A 116 13.04 -2.17 -13.10
N GLU A 117 12.67 -3.42 -13.36
CA GLU A 117 13.61 -4.52 -13.39
C GLU A 117 14.66 -4.34 -14.48
N ASP A 118 14.24 -3.99 -15.71
CA ASP A 118 15.11 -3.79 -16.86
C ASP A 118 16.07 -2.61 -16.67
N GLU A 119 15.63 -1.55 -16.00
CA GLU A 119 16.39 -0.31 -15.81
C GLU A 119 17.09 -0.22 -14.44
N GLY A 120 17.05 -1.28 -13.66
CA GLY A 120 17.77 -1.35 -12.37
C GLY A 120 17.17 -0.47 -11.27
N VAL A 121 15.86 -0.24 -11.27
CA VAL A 121 15.15 0.50 -10.23
C VAL A 121 14.52 -0.48 -9.23
N LEU A 122 14.88 -0.36 -7.95
CA LEU A 122 14.28 -1.16 -6.89
C LEU A 122 12.92 -0.58 -6.49
N MET A 123 11.87 -1.42 -6.54
CA MET A 123 10.55 -1.01 -6.10
C MET A 123 10.02 -1.86 -4.95
N ILE A 124 9.30 -1.22 -4.04
CA ILE A 124 8.51 -1.89 -3.00
C ILE A 124 7.06 -1.40 -3.10
N THR A 125 6.13 -2.29 -3.46
CA THR A 125 4.72 -1.96 -3.37
C THR A 125 4.18 -2.18 -1.96
N ALA A 126 3.39 -1.23 -1.48
CA ALA A 126 2.74 -1.28 -0.18
C ALA A 126 1.27 -1.73 -0.26
N ALA A 127 0.77 -1.99 -1.48
CA ALA A 127 -0.65 -2.19 -1.71
C ALA A 127 -0.99 -3.26 -2.76
N SER A 128 -0.13 -3.51 -3.75
CA SER A 128 -0.42 -4.47 -4.81
C SER A 128 -0.27 -5.90 -4.31
N THR A 129 -1.37 -6.64 -4.27
CA THR A 129 -1.48 -7.98 -3.67
C THR A 129 -1.48 -9.12 -4.67
N ASN A 130 -1.65 -8.84 -5.97
CA ASN A 130 -1.72 -9.89 -6.99
C ASN A 130 -0.40 -10.70 -7.07
N PRO A 131 -0.45 -12.04 -7.00
CA PRO A 131 0.74 -12.90 -6.99
C PRO A 131 1.60 -12.79 -8.26
N ASP A 132 1.00 -12.50 -9.42
CA ASP A 132 1.71 -12.46 -10.71
C ASP A 132 2.78 -11.37 -10.76
N ILE A 133 2.74 -10.38 -9.86
CA ILE A 133 3.73 -9.30 -9.79
C ILE A 133 5.12 -9.85 -9.44
N THR A 134 5.22 -10.83 -8.53
CA THR A 134 6.48 -11.36 -8.01
C THR A 134 6.85 -12.76 -8.52
N THR A 135 5.95 -13.43 -9.28
CA THR A 135 6.22 -14.78 -9.83
C THR A 135 7.06 -14.78 -11.11
N ARG A 136 7.47 -13.62 -11.61
CA ARG A 136 8.21 -13.45 -12.87
C ARG A 136 9.74 -13.57 -12.72
N GLY A 137 10.22 -13.80 -11.48
CA GLY A 137 11.64 -13.97 -11.19
C GLY A 137 12.45 -12.68 -11.08
N TYR A 138 11.78 -11.54 -10.91
CA TYR A 138 12.41 -10.24 -10.75
C TYR A 138 13.18 -10.12 -9.43
N GLN A 139 14.31 -9.43 -9.48
CA GLN A 139 15.20 -9.29 -8.33
C GLN A 139 15.01 -7.97 -7.58
N LEU A 140 14.42 -6.95 -8.23
CA LEU A 140 14.28 -5.61 -7.69
C LEU A 140 12.85 -5.28 -7.26
N VAL A 141 11.95 -6.27 -7.25
CA VAL A 141 10.53 -6.12 -6.91
C VAL A 141 10.24 -6.74 -5.55
N PHE A 142 9.66 -5.94 -4.63
CA PHE A 142 9.29 -6.35 -3.28
C PHE A 142 7.89 -5.86 -2.93
N ARG A 143 7.31 -6.39 -1.83
CA ARG A 143 6.06 -5.88 -1.25
C ARG A 143 6.05 -5.90 0.27
N THR A 144 5.41 -4.91 0.87
CA THR A 144 5.19 -4.81 2.33
C THR A 144 3.74 -5.08 2.72
N ILE A 145 3.02 -5.83 1.89
CA ILE A 145 1.64 -6.29 2.11
C ILE A 145 1.53 -7.77 1.73
N GLY A 146 0.50 -8.47 2.23
CA GLY A 146 0.25 -9.87 1.89
C GLY A 146 -0.27 -10.08 0.47
N LEU A 147 -0.32 -11.33 0.06
CA LEU A 147 -0.75 -11.77 -1.25
C LEU A 147 -2.25 -12.09 -1.30
N ASP A 148 -2.89 -11.91 -2.47
CA ASP A 148 -4.24 -12.42 -2.74
C ASP A 148 -4.36 -13.93 -2.55
N SER A 149 -3.27 -14.67 -2.79
CA SER A 149 -3.20 -16.11 -2.54
C SER A 149 -3.28 -16.49 -1.06
N LEU A 150 -3.12 -15.53 -0.13
CA LEU A 150 -3.38 -15.65 1.29
C LEU A 150 -4.75 -15.07 1.65
N GLN A 151 -5.07 -13.89 1.13
CA GLN A 151 -6.29 -13.15 1.45
C GLN A 151 -7.55 -13.87 0.93
N GLY A 152 -7.51 -14.38 -0.31
CA GLY A 152 -8.63 -15.09 -0.91
C GLY A 152 -9.05 -16.33 -0.11
N PRO A 153 -8.14 -17.24 0.24
CA PRO A 153 -8.43 -18.34 1.15
C PRO A 153 -8.91 -17.90 2.54
N THR A 154 -8.38 -16.82 3.10
CA THR A 154 -8.85 -16.27 4.38
C THR A 154 -10.31 -15.85 4.28
N ALA A 155 -10.69 -15.08 3.26
CA ALA A 155 -12.06 -14.68 3.00
C ALA A 155 -12.96 -15.91 2.71
N GLY A 156 -12.52 -16.78 1.80
CA GLY A 156 -13.26 -17.98 1.41
C GLY A 156 -13.55 -18.90 2.58
N LYS A 157 -12.55 -19.16 3.44
CA LYS A 157 -12.72 -19.94 4.65
C LYS A 157 -13.70 -19.31 5.63
N PHE A 158 -13.64 -18.00 5.85
CA PHE A 158 -14.60 -17.30 6.69
C PHE A 158 -16.02 -17.41 6.15
N ILE A 159 -16.21 -17.27 4.84
CA ILE A 159 -17.51 -17.46 4.17
C ILE A 159 -18.04 -18.89 4.44
N VAL A 160 -17.21 -19.90 4.24
CA VAL A 160 -17.57 -21.32 4.40
C VAL A 160 -17.87 -21.68 5.85
N ASP A 161 -17.00 -21.30 6.77
CA ASP A 161 -17.03 -21.78 8.16
C ASP A 161 -17.97 -20.97 9.06
N SER A 162 -18.04 -19.65 8.82
CA SER A 162 -18.77 -18.70 9.68
C SER A 162 -20.11 -18.27 9.07
N ILE A 163 -20.13 -17.88 7.80
CA ILE A 163 -21.36 -17.38 7.16
C ILE A 163 -22.26 -18.51 6.70
N LYS A 164 -21.70 -19.55 6.09
CA LYS A 164 -22.42 -20.75 5.60
C LYS A 164 -23.56 -20.41 4.65
N PRO A 165 -23.30 -19.63 3.61
CA PRO A 165 -24.34 -19.23 2.66
C PRO A 165 -24.84 -20.45 1.86
N LYS A 166 -26.07 -20.34 1.32
CA LYS A 166 -26.64 -21.39 0.48
C LYS A 166 -26.27 -21.23 -0.98
N ARG A 167 -26.11 -20.00 -1.45
CA ARG A 167 -25.79 -19.66 -2.85
C ARG A 167 -24.96 -18.38 -2.91
N VAL A 168 -23.76 -18.51 -3.41
CA VAL A 168 -22.79 -17.42 -3.51
C VAL A 168 -22.78 -16.85 -4.93
N ALA A 169 -22.70 -15.53 -5.07
CA ALA A 169 -22.20 -14.90 -6.28
C ALA A 169 -20.82 -14.30 -6.02
N VAL A 170 -19.98 -14.39 -7.00
CA VAL A 170 -18.65 -13.75 -7.00
C VAL A 170 -18.61 -12.79 -8.17
N ILE A 171 -18.37 -11.52 -7.86
CA ILE A 171 -18.37 -10.41 -8.82
C ILE A 171 -16.97 -9.80 -8.82
N HIS A 172 -16.49 -9.33 -9.97
CA HIS A 172 -15.21 -8.64 -10.07
C HIS A 172 -15.25 -7.49 -11.09
N ASP A 173 -14.31 -6.55 -10.97
CA ASP A 173 -14.20 -5.35 -11.80
C ASP A 173 -13.45 -5.57 -13.12
N LYS A 174 -13.06 -6.80 -13.44
CA LYS A 174 -12.22 -7.21 -14.59
C LYS A 174 -10.81 -6.63 -14.58
N GLN A 175 -10.39 -6.01 -13.49
CA GLN A 175 -9.00 -5.61 -13.32
C GLN A 175 -8.19 -6.76 -12.73
N GLN A 176 -6.88 -6.73 -12.91
CA GLN A 176 -5.98 -7.80 -12.46
C GLN A 176 -6.15 -8.13 -10.98
N TYR A 177 -6.24 -7.11 -10.11
CA TYR A 177 -6.50 -7.29 -8.69
C TYR A 177 -7.85 -7.92 -8.42
N GLY A 178 -8.94 -7.26 -8.87
CA GLY A 178 -10.29 -7.67 -8.53
C GLY A 178 -10.65 -9.05 -9.07
N GLU A 179 -10.26 -9.39 -10.30
CA GLU A 179 -10.48 -10.71 -10.88
C GLU A 179 -9.62 -11.78 -10.19
N GLY A 180 -8.37 -11.45 -9.85
CA GLY A 180 -7.46 -12.35 -9.16
C GLY A 180 -7.98 -12.78 -7.80
N ILE A 181 -8.32 -11.81 -6.93
CA ILE A 181 -8.84 -12.10 -5.58
C ILE A 181 -10.22 -12.77 -5.62
N ALA A 182 -11.10 -12.35 -6.53
CA ALA A 182 -12.41 -12.98 -6.74
C ALA A 182 -12.28 -14.45 -7.14
N THR A 183 -11.33 -14.77 -8.02
CA THR A 183 -11.02 -16.14 -8.43
C THR A 183 -10.53 -16.97 -7.26
N ALA A 184 -9.65 -16.44 -6.43
CA ALA A 184 -9.13 -17.14 -5.26
C ALA A 184 -10.25 -17.48 -4.25
N VAL A 185 -11.15 -16.54 -3.98
CA VAL A 185 -12.32 -16.79 -3.11
C VAL A 185 -13.27 -17.81 -3.72
N LYS A 186 -13.57 -17.69 -5.03
CA LYS A 186 -14.43 -18.64 -5.74
C LYS A 186 -13.94 -20.08 -5.59
N LEU A 187 -12.63 -20.29 -5.78
CA LEU A 187 -12.01 -21.62 -5.66
C LEU A 187 -12.18 -22.23 -4.26
N GLU A 188 -12.03 -21.43 -3.19
CA GLU A 188 -12.24 -21.93 -1.82
C GLU A 188 -13.72 -22.25 -1.53
N VAL A 189 -14.62 -21.43 -2.01
CA VAL A 189 -16.08 -21.65 -1.85
C VAL A 189 -16.52 -22.93 -2.60
N GLU A 190 -16.08 -23.11 -3.84
CA GLU A 190 -16.37 -24.30 -4.65
C GLU A 190 -15.78 -25.58 -4.07
N LYS A 191 -14.54 -25.51 -3.54
CA LYS A 191 -13.86 -26.62 -2.87
C LYS A 191 -14.65 -27.13 -1.63
N ALA A 192 -15.35 -26.21 -0.96
CA ALA A 192 -16.25 -26.56 0.14
C ALA A 192 -17.62 -27.11 -0.29
N GLY A 193 -17.88 -27.19 -1.58
CA GLY A 193 -19.16 -27.68 -2.13
C GLY A 193 -20.30 -26.67 -2.08
N ILE A 194 -20.04 -25.39 -1.82
CA ILE A 194 -21.06 -24.34 -1.84
C ILE A 194 -21.28 -23.89 -3.30
N PRO A 195 -22.53 -23.85 -3.79
CA PRO A 195 -22.81 -23.45 -5.17
C PRO A 195 -22.46 -21.98 -5.43
N VAL A 196 -21.57 -21.74 -6.40
CA VAL A 196 -21.34 -20.40 -6.97
C VAL A 196 -22.33 -20.21 -8.13
N ALA A 197 -23.41 -19.49 -7.85
CA ALA A 197 -24.50 -19.27 -8.80
C ALA A 197 -24.13 -18.31 -9.93
N ALA A 198 -23.18 -17.41 -9.68
CA ALA A 198 -22.70 -16.46 -10.67
C ALA A 198 -21.23 -16.13 -10.43
N PHE A 199 -20.45 -16.06 -11.51
CA PHE A 199 -19.11 -15.46 -11.55
C PHE A 199 -19.15 -14.41 -12.66
N GLU A 200 -19.23 -13.13 -12.29
CA GLU A 200 -19.57 -12.05 -13.22
C GLU A 200 -18.57 -10.90 -13.13
N GLY A 201 -18.11 -10.45 -14.29
CA GLY A 201 -17.29 -9.25 -14.40
C GLY A 201 -18.13 -8.01 -14.74
N ILE A 202 -18.07 -6.99 -13.89
CA ILE A 202 -18.55 -5.64 -14.22
C ILE A 202 -17.41 -4.84 -14.91
N THR A 203 -17.73 -3.65 -15.41
CA THR A 203 -16.69 -2.75 -15.91
C THR A 203 -16.42 -1.67 -14.86
N ALA A 204 -15.14 -1.48 -14.49
CA ALA A 204 -14.75 -0.40 -13.59
C ALA A 204 -15.24 0.95 -14.13
N GLY A 205 -15.87 1.75 -13.28
CA GLY A 205 -16.52 3.00 -13.66
C GLY A 205 -18.00 2.90 -14.00
N ASP A 206 -18.58 1.68 -14.12
CA ASP A 206 -20.04 1.50 -14.30
C ASP A 206 -20.81 2.12 -13.11
N LYS A 207 -22.01 2.63 -13.39
CA LYS A 207 -22.86 3.32 -12.40
C LYS A 207 -24.21 2.66 -12.19
N ASP A 208 -24.64 1.79 -13.09
CA ASP A 208 -25.92 1.07 -13.02
C ASP A 208 -25.70 -0.44 -12.98
N PHE A 209 -26.10 -1.05 -11.89
CA PHE A 209 -25.97 -2.48 -11.62
C PHE A 209 -27.32 -3.18 -11.55
N SER A 210 -28.41 -2.54 -12.03
CA SER A 210 -29.77 -3.07 -11.95
C SER A 210 -29.93 -4.44 -12.63
N ALA A 211 -29.28 -4.64 -13.77
CA ALA A 211 -29.35 -5.92 -14.50
C ALA A 211 -28.63 -7.03 -13.71
N LEU A 212 -27.45 -6.73 -13.12
CA LEU A 212 -26.73 -7.66 -12.26
C LEU A 212 -27.57 -8.03 -11.04
N ILE A 213 -28.09 -7.06 -10.31
CA ILE A 213 -28.90 -7.26 -9.11
C ILE A 213 -30.16 -8.08 -9.44
N GLY A 214 -30.83 -7.78 -10.56
CA GLY A 214 -31.96 -8.56 -11.03
C GLY A 214 -31.61 -10.02 -11.33
N LYS A 215 -30.40 -10.30 -11.84
CA LYS A 215 -29.88 -11.66 -12.02
C LYS A 215 -29.63 -12.34 -10.66
N LEU A 216 -28.95 -11.70 -9.74
CA LEU A 216 -28.67 -12.25 -8.40
C LEU A 216 -29.95 -12.61 -7.64
N LYS A 217 -31.01 -11.80 -7.76
CA LYS A 217 -32.32 -12.09 -7.18
C LYS A 217 -32.96 -13.33 -7.79
N ARG A 218 -32.95 -13.45 -9.13
CA ARG A 218 -33.54 -14.66 -9.81
C ARG A 218 -32.78 -15.93 -9.42
N GLU A 219 -31.48 -15.83 -9.20
CA GLU A 219 -30.64 -16.96 -8.78
C GLU A 219 -30.73 -17.25 -7.28
N ASN A 220 -31.52 -16.49 -6.50
CA ASN A 220 -31.69 -16.61 -5.07
C ASN A 220 -30.30 -16.56 -4.33
N VAL A 221 -29.43 -15.66 -4.74
CA VAL A 221 -28.13 -15.42 -4.12
C VAL A 221 -28.35 -14.82 -2.73
N ASP A 222 -27.73 -15.40 -1.71
CA ASP A 222 -27.79 -14.94 -0.31
C ASP A 222 -26.44 -14.38 0.20
N PHE A 223 -25.39 -14.53 -0.61
CA PHE A 223 -24.07 -13.96 -0.32
C PHE A 223 -23.39 -13.50 -1.60
N VAL A 224 -22.78 -12.30 -1.57
CA VAL A 224 -22.01 -11.72 -2.68
C VAL A 224 -20.60 -11.42 -2.21
N TYR A 225 -19.60 -12.02 -2.85
CA TYR A 225 -18.22 -11.55 -2.77
C TYR A 225 -17.94 -10.64 -3.95
N TYR A 226 -17.35 -9.48 -3.68
CA TYR A 226 -16.92 -8.54 -4.72
C TYR A 226 -15.41 -8.37 -4.68
N GLY A 227 -14.71 -8.64 -5.78
CA GLY A 227 -13.31 -8.33 -6.00
C GLY A 227 -13.16 -7.04 -6.79
N GLY A 228 -12.53 -6.04 -6.21
CA GLY A 228 -12.34 -4.73 -6.81
C GLY A 228 -12.27 -3.61 -5.77
N TYR A 229 -12.65 -2.41 -6.18
CA TYR A 229 -12.54 -1.22 -5.35
C TYR A 229 -13.89 -0.70 -4.87
N HIS A 230 -13.85 0.16 -3.85
CA HIS A 230 -15.03 0.68 -3.14
C HIS A 230 -16.03 1.47 -4.00
N PRO A 231 -15.68 2.19 -5.10
CA PRO A 231 -16.67 2.99 -5.82
C PRO A 231 -17.81 2.14 -6.39
N GLU A 232 -17.49 1.01 -7.02
CA GLU A 232 -18.47 0.11 -7.60
C GLU A 232 -19.23 -0.66 -6.52
N LEU A 233 -18.54 -1.20 -5.52
CA LEU A 233 -19.22 -1.93 -4.44
C LEU A 233 -20.19 -1.03 -3.68
N GLY A 234 -19.81 0.21 -3.39
CA GLY A 234 -20.71 1.16 -2.73
C GLY A 234 -22.01 1.39 -3.51
N LEU A 235 -21.92 1.49 -4.84
CA LEU A 235 -23.10 1.58 -5.71
C LEU A 235 -23.91 0.27 -5.75
N ILE A 236 -23.23 -0.87 -5.80
CA ILE A 236 -23.89 -2.19 -5.78
C ILE A 236 -24.65 -2.37 -4.47
N LEU A 237 -24.06 -2.06 -3.33
CA LEU A 237 -24.71 -2.11 -2.01
C LEU A 237 -25.97 -1.25 -1.97
N ARG A 238 -25.87 0.02 -2.36
CA ARG A 238 -26.99 0.95 -2.39
C ARG A 238 -28.13 0.45 -3.28
N GLN A 239 -27.83 0.11 -4.54
CA GLN A 239 -28.82 -0.36 -5.50
C GLN A 239 -29.41 -1.73 -5.10
N SER A 240 -28.62 -2.59 -4.44
CA SER A 240 -29.10 -3.85 -3.89
C SER A 240 -30.17 -3.64 -2.81
N LYS A 241 -29.93 -2.70 -1.88
CA LYS A 241 -30.90 -2.31 -0.85
C LYS A 241 -32.17 -1.73 -1.47
N GLU A 242 -32.02 -0.81 -2.43
CA GLU A 242 -33.14 -0.16 -3.15
C GLU A 242 -34.01 -1.19 -3.92
N GLN A 243 -33.39 -2.21 -4.51
CA GLN A 243 -34.08 -3.24 -5.29
C GLN A 243 -34.50 -4.46 -4.45
N GLY A 244 -34.20 -4.47 -3.16
CA GLY A 244 -34.60 -5.54 -2.23
C GLY A 244 -33.88 -6.86 -2.50
N LEU A 245 -32.58 -6.84 -2.84
CA LEU A 245 -31.73 -8.02 -2.80
C LEU A 245 -31.36 -8.30 -1.33
N ASN A 246 -31.77 -9.47 -0.84
CA ASN A 246 -31.47 -9.90 0.54
C ASN A 246 -30.23 -10.80 0.54
N ALA A 247 -29.04 -10.21 0.40
CA ALA A 247 -27.76 -10.90 0.44
C ALA A 247 -26.79 -10.16 1.38
N LYS A 248 -25.87 -10.91 2.01
CA LYS A 248 -24.70 -10.32 2.67
C LYS A 248 -23.61 -10.07 1.64
N PHE A 249 -22.77 -9.09 1.93
CA PHE A 249 -21.67 -8.69 1.05
C PHE A 249 -20.32 -8.80 1.76
N MET A 250 -19.30 -9.17 0.99
CA MET A 250 -17.91 -9.15 1.43
C MET A 250 -17.02 -8.68 0.29
N GLY A 251 -15.95 -7.97 0.65
CA GLY A 251 -14.91 -7.59 -0.30
C GLY A 251 -13.52 -7.59 0.34
N PRO A 252 -12.46 -7.38 -0.46
CA PRO A 252 -11.09 -7.30 0.00
C PRO A 252 -10.72 -5.88 0.47
N GLU A 253 -9.43 -5.63 0.77
CA GLU A 253 -8.96 -4.34 1.26
C GLU A 253 -9.25 -3.15 0.32
N GLY A 254 -9.38 -3.41 -0.98
CA GLY A 254 -9.77 -2.40 -1.97
C GLY A 254 -11.16 -1.80 -1.76
N VAL A 255 -11.96 -2.32 -0.82
CA VAL A 255 -13.26 -1.74 -0.46
C VAL A 255 -13.28 -1.16 0.96
N GLY A 256 -12.20 -1.34 1.72
CA GLY A 256 -12.12 -1.01 3.15
C GLY A 256 -11.69 0.43 3.42
N ASN A 257 -12.48 1.43 3.02
CA ASN A 257 -12.28 2.82 3.41
C ASN A 257 -13.63 3.53 3.67
N ALA A 258 -13.57 4.69 4.34
CA ALA A 258 -14.77 5.42 4.74
C ALA A 258 -15.65 5.90 3.57
N ASP A 259 -15.10 6.05 2.36
CA ASP A 259 -15.86 6.50 1.18
C ASP A 259 -16.93 5.48 0.76
N ILE A 260 -16.75 4.19 1.10
CA ILE A 260 -17.80 3.21 0.83
C ILE A 260 -19.08 3.53 1.59
N SER A 261 -18.97 4.00 2.84
CA SER A 261 -20.11 4.44 3.65
C SER A 261 -20.72 5.73 3.08
N ALA A 262 -19.90 6.64 2.55
CA ALA A 262 -20.39 7.85 1.89
C ALA A 262 -21.19 7.53 0.61
N ILE A 263 -20.83 6.47 -0.14
CA ILE A 263 -21.50 6.06 -1.37
C ILE A 263 -22.73 5.19 -1.07
N ALA A 264 -22.61 4.21 -0.19
CA ALA A 264 -23.62 3.22 0.10
C ALA A 264 -24.63 3.66 1.17
N GLY A 265 -24.25 4.62 2.06
CA GLY A 265 -25.01 4.99 3.25
C GLY A 265 -25.28 3.78 4.14
N GLU A 266 -26.48 3.68 4.66
CA GLU A 266 -26.96 2.56 5.49
C GLU A 266 -26.86 1.17 4.81
N ALA A 267 -26.56 1.10 3.52
CA ALA A 267 -26.39 -0.18 2.83
C ALA A 267 -24.98 -0.78 3.07
N SER A 268 -24.04 -0.03 3.63
CA SER A 268 -22.73 -0.53 4.03
C SER A 268 -22.72 -1.23 5.40
N GLU A 269 -23.80 -1.07 6.19
CA GLU A 269 -23.90 -1.73 7.50
C GLU A 269 -23.86 -3.24 7.40
N GLY A 270 -22.95 -3.87 8.14
CA GLY A 270 -22.78 -5.32 8.17
C GLY A 270 -22.03 -5.90 6.96
N MET A 271 -21.48 -5.04 6.07
CA MET A 271 -20.57 -5.49 5.02
C MET A 271 -19.31 -6.09 5.64
N LEU A 272 -18.85 -7.21 5.11
CA LEU A 272 -17.62 -7.84 5.54
C LEU A 272 -16.44 -7.39 4.67
N VAL A 273 -15.28 -7.27 5.26
CA VAL A 273 -14.06 -6.88 4.54
C VAL A 273 -12.84 -7.60 5.12
N THR A 274 -11.94 -8.06 4.25
CA THR A 274 -10.61 -8.51 4.68
C THR A 274 -9.63 -7.35 4.59
N LEU A 275 -8.95 -7.05 5.69
CA LEU A 275 -7.94 -5.99 5.79
C LEU A 275 -6.67 -6.52 6.46
N PRO A 276 -5.52 -5.86 6.31
CA PRO A 276 -4.42 -5.99 7.24
C PRO A 276 -4.89 -5.74 8.68
N LYS A 277 -4.08 -6.13 9.66
CA LYS A 277 -4.33 -5.73 11.05
C LYS A 277 -4.42 -4.21 11.16
N ALA A 278 -5.21 -3.73 12.11
CA ALA A 278 -5.28 -2.30 12.44
C ALA A 278 -3.99 -1.88 13.16
N PHE A 279 -2.95 -1.56 12.40
CA PHE A 279 -1.64 -1.18 12.96
C PHE A 279 -1.69 0.12 13.75
N ASP A 280 -2.63 1.01 13.45
CA ASP A 280 -2.89 2.25 14.19
C ASP A 280 -3.46 2.00 15.59
N GLU A 281 -4.04 0.83 15.83
CA GLU A 281 -4.55 0.40 17.15
C GLU A 281 -3.49 -0.31 17.99
N ASP A 282 -2.34 -0.70 17.43
CA ASP A 282 -1.25 -1.31 18.17
C ASP A 282 -0.61 -0.28 19.11
N PRO A 283 -0.59 -0.54 20.45
CA PRO A 283 0.00 0.40 21.40
C PRO A 283 1.45 0.80 21.11
N LYS A 284 2.24 -0.07 20.48
CA LYS A 284 3.62 0.26 20.07
C LYS A 284 3.68 1.40 19.06
N ASN A 285 2.64 1.56 18.26
CA ASN A 285 2.54 2.59 17.22
C ASN A 285 1.94 3.91 17.72
N ALA A 286 1.52 4.01 18.99
CA ALA A 286 0.89 5.22 19.53
C ALA A 286 1.69 6.51 19.28
N PRO A 287 3.05 6.55 19.40
CA PRO A 287 3.82 7.74 19.07
C PRO A 287 3.74 8.12 17.59
N LEU A 288 3.73 7.13 16.69
CA LEU A 288 3.62 7.35 15.25
C LEU A 288 2.22 7.83 14.87
N VAL A 289 1.18 7.22 15.45
CA VAL A 289 -0.22 7.66 15.31
C VAL A 289 -0.38 9.11 15.76
N ALA A 290 0.23 9.50 16.89
CA ALA A 290 0.21 10.88 17.35
C ALA A 290 0.92 11.84 16.37
N ALA A 291 2.00 11.40 15.71
CA ALA A 291 2.70 12.19 14.71
C ALA A 291 1.85 12.44 13.45
N PHE A 292 1.09 11.45 12.97
CA PHE A 292 0.12 11.61 11.89
C PHE A 292 -1.00 12.60 12.28
N LYS A 293 -1.62 12.40 13.44
CA LYS A 293 -2.70 13.26 13.95
C LYS A 293 -2.25 14.71 14.14
N ALA A 294 -1.00 14.95 14.54
CA ALA A 294 -0.44 16.30 14.65
C ALA A 294 -0.35 17.03 13.30
N LYS A 295 -0.41 16.31 12.20
CA LYS A 295 -0.45 16.85 10.82
C LYS A 295 -1.87 16.87 10.23
N ASN A 296 -2.88 16.48 11.00
CA ASN A 296 -4.25 16.24 10.54
C ASN A 296 -4.34 15.14 9.48
N GLU A 297 -3.46 14.16 9.54
CA GLU A 297 -3.46 12.98 8.68
C GLU A 297 -4.08 11.79 9.43
N ASP A 298 -4.87 10.97 8.71
CA ASP A 298 -5.52 9.79 9.26
C ASP A 298 -4.66 8.54 9.00
N PRO A 299 -4.12 7.87 10.04
CA PRO A 299 -3.32 6.68 9.87
C PRO A 299 -4.14 5.37 9.76
N SER A 300 -5.47 5.39 9.86
CA SER A 300 -6.30 4.18 9.97
C SER A 300 -6.47 3.38 8.68
N GLY A 301 -6.00 3.93 7.54
CA GLY A 301 -6.13 3.28 6.24
C GLY A 301 -5.20 2.10 6.04
N PRO A 302 -5.60 1.08 5.25
CA PRO A 302 -4.88 -0.18 5.11
C PRO A 302 -3.46 -0.04 4.53
N PHE A 303 -3.15 1.05 3.82
CA PHE A 303 -1.89 1.23 3.11
C PHE A 303 -0.93 2.24 3.75
N VAL A 304 -1.33 2.92 4.85
CA VAL A 304 -0.50 3.93 5.51
C VAL A 304 0.74 3.31 6.14
N PHE A 305 0.55 2.33 7.00
CA PHE A 305 1.67 1.66 7.69
C PHE A 305 2.51 0.79 6.76
N PRO A 306 1.94 0.02 5.82
CA PRO A 306 2.75 -0.68 4.82
C PRO A 306 3.63 0.23 3.98
N ALA A 307 3.15 1.44 3.60
CA ALA A 307 3.94 2.42 2.86
C ALA A 307 5.03 3.06 3.71
N TYR A 308 4.76 3.32 4.99
CA TYR A 308 5.78 3.73 5.95
C TYR A 308 6.89 2.67 6.03
N ALA A 309 6.50 1.39 6.22
CA ALA A 309 7.43 0.27 6.29
C ALA A 309 8.24 0.09 5.00
N ALA A 310 7.65 0.33 3.83
CA ALA A 310 8.36 0.24 2.54
C ALA A 310 9.53 1.23 2.46
N VAL A 311 9.32 2.49 2.87
CA VAL A 311 10.41 3.48 2.94
C VAL A 311 11.46 3.08 3.97
N GLN A 312 11.03 2.57 5.13
CA GLN A 312 11.95 2.12 6.18
C GLN A 312 12.83 0.96 5.69
N VAL A 313 12.23 -0.03 5.01
CA VAL A 313 12.96 -1.18 4.43
C VAL A 313 13.98 -0.70 3.38
N ILE A 314 13.63 0.23 2.49
CA ILE A 314 14.57 0.82 1.54
C ILE A 314 15.74 1.49 2.30
N ALA A 315 15.44 2.36 3.25
CA ALA A 315 16.44 3.11 4.01
C ALA A 315 17.39 2.20 4.78
N GLU A 316 16.86 1.20 5.50
CA GLU A 316 17.68 0.23 6.23
C GLU A 316 18.44 -0.72 5.29
N GLY A 317 17.84 -1.09 4.14
CA GLY A 317 18.50 -1.85 3.09
C GLY A 317 19.73 -1.13 2.56
N ILE A 318 19.62 0.17 2.25
CA ILE A 318 20.75 1.03 1.86
C ILE A 318 21.80 1.10 2.96
N ALA A 319 21.38 1.29 4.22
CA ALA A 319 22.29 1.36 5.35
C ALA A 319 23.06 0.04 5.55
N LYS A 320 22.39 -1.11 5.41
CA LYS A 320 22.99 -2.45 5.54
C LYS A 320 23.89 -2.80 4.35
N ALA A 321 23.54 -2.39 3.14
CA ALA A 321 24.36 -2.54 1.95
C ALA A 321 25.60 -1.63 1.97
N GLY A 322 25.55 -0.50 2.68
CA GLY A 322 26.58 0.55 2.68
C GLY A 322 26.73 1.24 1.32
N ASP A 323 25.74 1.10 0.43
CA ASP A 323 25.76 1.53 -0.97
C ASP A 323 24.32 1.83 -1.43
N THR A 324 24.17 2.61 -2.49
CA THR A 324 22.89 2.86 -3.19
C THR A 324 22.72 2.02 -4.46
N ASP A 325 23.65 1.11 -4.75
CA ASP A 325 23.47 0.11 -5.83
C ASP A 325 22.26 -0.77 -5.52
N THR A 326 21.28 -0.74 -6.39
CA THR A 326 19.97 -1.36 -6.18
C THR A 326 20.05 -2.88 -6.03
N ALA A 327 20.97 -3.54 -6.74
CA ALA A 327 21.17 -4.99 -6.61
C ALA A 327 21.73 -5.35 -5.21
N LYS A 328 22.73 -4.59 -4.72
CA LYS A 328 23.26 -4.80 -3.37
C LYS A 328 22.22 -4.51 -2.29
N VAL A 329 21.39 -3.48 -2.51
CA VAL A 329 20.29 -3.15 -1.59
C VAL A 329 19.24 -4.26 -1.60
N ALA A 330 18.87 -4.80 -2.77
CA ALA A 330 17.95 -5.92 -2.88
C ALA A 330 18.47 -7.19 -2.17
N ASP A 331 19.76 -7.49 -2.33
CA ASP A 331 20.43 -8.59 -1.60
C ASP A 331 20.39 -8.36 -0.09
N ALA A 332 20.67 -7.14 0.37
CA ALA A 332 20.61 -6.78 1.78
C ALA A 332 19.16 -6.88 2.33
N ILE A 333 18.15 -6.53 1.55
CA ILE A 333 16.74 -6.67 1.93
C ILE A 333 16.39 -8.15 2.11
N ARG A 334 16.77 -9.04 1.18
CA ARG A 334 16.48 -10.48 1.29
C ARG A 334 17.21 -11.17 2.43
N ALA A 335 18.42 -10.72 2.73
CA ALA A 335 19.28 -11.34 3.75
C ALA A 335 18.93 -10.96 5.20
N ASN A 336 18.07 -9.96 5.41
CA ASN A 336 17.79 -9.41 6.73
C ASN A 336 16.30 -9.37 7.06
N SER A 337 15.99 -9.14 8.34
CA SER A 337 14.68 -8.72 8.80
C SER A 337 14.69 -7.26 9.26
N PHE A 338 13.50 -6.65 9.33
CA PHE A 338 13.28 -5.24 9.59
C PHE A 338 12.18 -5.07 10.64
N ASP A 339 12.49 -4.44 11.75
CA ASP A 339 11.50 -4.10 12.78
C ASP A 339 10.75 -2.84 12.37
N THR A 340 9.50 -3.00 11.99
CA THR A 340 8.68 -1.93 11.44
C THR A 340 7.41 -1.72 12.26
N PRO A 341 6.67 -0.63 12.06
CA PRO A 341 5.36 -0.45 12.64
C PRO A 341 4.33 -1.54 12.26
N THR A 342 4.55 -2.26 11.16
CA THR A 342 3.70 -3.38 10.75
C THR A 342 4.14 -4.73 11.35
N GLY A 343 5.21 -4.75 12.11
CA GLY A 343 5.86 -5.93 12.68
C GLY A 343 7.23 -6.17 12.10
N GLU A 344 7.82 -7.32 12.43
CA GLU A 344 9.07 -7.76 11.83
C GLU A 344 8.80 -8.25 10.40
N LEU A 345 9.43 -7.59 9.42
CA LEU A 345 9.32 -7.96 8.01
C LEU A 345 10.56 -8.72 7.55
N ALA A 346 10.35 -9.83 6.87
CA ALA A 346 11.37 -10.59 6.17
C ALA A 346 10.82 -11.04 4.81
N PHE A 347 11.70 -11.05 3.81
CA PHE A 347 11.31 -11.31 2.42
C PHE A 347 11.80 -12.67 1.95
N ASP A 348 11.00 -13.33 1.09
CA ASP A 348 11.40 -14.53 0.39
C ASP A 348 12.22 -14.20 -0.88
N GLU A 349 12.59 -15.24 -1.64
CA GLU A 349 13.37 -15.09 -2.87
C GLU A 349 12.65 -14.27 -3.95
N LYS A 350 11.31 -14.22 -3.91
CA LYS A 350 10.49 -13.48 -4.88
C LYS A 350 10.29 -12.01 -4.48
N GLY A 351 10.67 -11.64 -3.24
CA GLY A 351 10.40 -10.32 -2.69
C GLY A 351 9.04 -10.21 -1.98
N ASP A 352 8.35 -11.33 -1.74
CA ASP A 352 7.13 -11.40 -0.95
C ASP A 352 7.46 -11.50 0.55
N LEU A 353 6.53 -11.04 1.40
CA LEU A 353 6.66 -11.24 2.85
C LEU A 353 6.56 -12.72 3.21
N LYS A 354 7.49 -13.19 4.06
CA LYS A 354 7.47 -14.56 4.59
C LYS A 354 6.32 -14.81 5.54
N ASP A 355 5.85 -13.77 6.22
CA ASP A 355 4.73 -13.83 7.15
C ASP A 355 3.84 -12.62 6.99
N PHE A 356 2.54 -12.86 6.88
CA PHE A 356 1.51 -11.83 6.83
C PHE A 356 0.16 -12.43 7.17
N SER A 357 -0.75 -11.65 7.74
CA SER A 357 -2.11 -12.09 8.02
C SER A 357 -3.13 -11.02 7.66
N PHE A 358 -4.26 -11.48 7.14
CA PHE A 358 -5.45 -10.67 6.97
C PHE A 358 -6.46 -11.00 8.05
N VAL A 359 -7.21 -9.99 8.46
CA VAL A 359 -8.28 -10.07 9.47
C VAL A 359 -9.61 -9.78 8.78
N VAL A 360 -10.66 -10.49 9.15
CA VAL A 360 -12.02 -10.19 8.69
C VAL A 360 -12.66 -9.20 9.65
N TYR A 361 -13.16 -8.10 9.09
CA TYR A 361 -13.88 -7.08 9.84
C TYR A 361 -15.33 -6.99 9.34
N GLU A 362 -16.22 -6.63 10.25
CA GLU A 362 -17.55 -6.10 9.93
C GLU A 362 -17.48 -4.60 9.82
N TRP A 363 -17.98 -4.06 8.72
CA TRP A 363 -18.00 -2.63 8.42
C TRP A 363 -19.32 -2.01 8.87
N HIS A 364 -19.25 -0.81 9.43
CA HIS A 364 -20.41 -0.07 9.92
C HIS A 364 -20.70 1.16 9.03
N ALA A 365 -21.97 1.57 8.99
CA ALA A 365 -22.41 2.69 8.16
C ALA A 365 -21.77 4.03 8.55
N ASP A 366 -21.30 4.15 9.79
CA ASP A 366 -20.56 5.31 10.28
C ASP A 366 -19.07 5.34 9.85
N GLY A 367 -18.62 4.33 9.09
CA GLY A 367 -17.25 4.19 8.62
C GLY A 367 -16.30 3.49 9.60
N THR A 368 -16.80 3.04 10.75
CA THR A 368 -16.02 2.21 11.69
C THR A 368 -16.04 0.74 11.29
N LYS A 369 -15.16 -0.05 11.90
CA LYS A 369 -15.08 -1.50 11.68
C LYS A 369 -14.85 -2.26 12.97
N THR A 370 -15.36 -3.49 13.03
CA THR A 370 -15.17 -4.41 14.16
C THR A 370 -14.50 -5.69 13.69
N ALA A 371 -13.40 -6.10 14.31
CA ALA A 371 -12.72 -7.34 13.98
C ALA A 371 -13.57 -8.57 14.38
N LEU A 372 -13.73 -9.51 13.44
CA LEU A 372 -14.48 -10.76 13.63
C LEU A 372 -13.59 -12.00 13.75
N SER A 373 -12.33 -11.91 13.29
CA SER A 373 -11.33 -12.97 13.40
C SER A 373 -9.97 -12.33 13.71
N GLU A 374 -9.15 -13.04 14.44
CA GLU A 374 -7.74 -12.70 14.64
C GLU A 374 -6.86 -13.55 13.73
#